data_4e23302acb59e322d102580f57332438
#
_entry.id   4e23302acb59e322d102580f57332438
#
_cell.length_a   1.000
_cell.length_b   1.000
_cell.length_c   1.000
_cell.angle_alpha   90.00
_cell.angle_beta   90.00
_cell.angle_gamma   90.00
#
_symmetry.space_group_name_H-M   'P 1'
#
loop_
_entity.id
_entity.type
_entity.pdbx_description
1 polymer ?
#
loop_
_entity_poly.entity_id
_entity_poly.type
_entity_poly.pdbx_seq_one_letter_code
_entity_poly.pdbx_strand_id
1 'polypeptide(L)'
;MFAVIRTGGKQYRVTPNAVLKVEKLDAEPGGTVTFTDVLAVGANGNLTLGAPMVADASVTATVIAQDRLDKVIIFKKRRRQNSRRRNGHRQHVTVLRVAGITANGETHTAQAAETVATAHPDAAAADAVESAGVISGVDPAAVENNIAPQE
;
A
#
# COMPACT_ATOMS: atom_id res chain seq x y z
N MET A 1 -7.00 -19.35 0.76
CA MET A 1 -7.19 -19.49 -0.70
C MET A 1 -6.13 -18.72 -1.47
N PHE A 2 -5.69 -19.20 -2.60
CA PHE A 2 -4.84 -18.48 -3.55
C PHE A 2 -5.27 -18.77 -4.98
N ALA A 3 -4.91 -17.87 -5.90
CA ALA A 3 -5.09 -18.11 -7.33
C ALA A 3 -3.79 -17.87 -8.08
N VAL A 4 -3.66 -18.46 -9.26
CA VAL A 4 -2.58 -18.16 -10.20
C VAL A 4 -3.20 -17.53 -11.43
N ILE A 5 -2.92 -16.25 -11.64
CA ILE A 5 -3.41 -15.48 -12.78
C ILE A 5 -2.31 -15.29 -13.82
N ARG A 6 -2.72 -15.11 -15.07
CA ARG A 6 -1.84 -14.76 -16.18
C ARG A 6 -2.17 -13.38 -16.68
N THR A 7 -1.18 -12.47 -16.66
CA THR A 7 -1.31 -11.12 -17.21
C THR A 7 0.04 -10.59 -17.70
N GLY A 8 0.05 -9.82 -18.79
CA GLY A 8 1.27 -9.24 -19.36
C GLY A 8 2.33 -10.30 -19.74
N GLY A 9 1.91 -11.52 -20.13
CA GLY A 9 2.82 -12.63 -20.46
C GLY A 9 3.50 -13.27 -19.25
N LYS A 10 3.13 -12.91 -18.03
CA LYS A 10 3.66 -13.43 -16.77
C LYS A 10 2.58 -14.09 -15.93
N GLN A 11 3.00 -14.97 -15.02
CA GLN A 11 2.12 -15.63 -14.07
C GLN A 11 2.38 -15.08 -12.67
N TYR A 12 1.30 -14.87 -11.93
CA TYR A 12 1.36 -14.34 -10.57
C TYR A 12 0.52 -15.20 -9.64
N ARG A 13 1.12 -15.66 -8.55
CA ARG A 13 0.37 -16.25 -7.45
C ARG A 13 -0.17 -15.14 -6.58
N VAL A 14 -1.47 -15.09 -6.40
CA VAL A 14 -2.17 -14.02 -5.67
C VAL A 14 -2.99 -14.58 -4.54
N THR A 15 -3.06 -13.83 -3.46
CA THR A 15 -3.93 -14.06 -2.31
C THR A 15 -4.82 -12.83 -2.08
N PRO A 16 -5.96 -12.94 -1.43
CA PRO A 16 -6.74 -11.77 -1.05
C PRO A 16 -5.88 -10.75 -0.28
N ASN A 17 -6.08 -9.47 -0.55
CA ASN A 17 -5.32 -8.34 0.00
C ASN A 17 -3.83 -8.26 -0.42
N ALA A 18 -3.34 -9.13 -1.25
CA ALA A 18 -1.97 -9.04 -1.77
C ALA A 18 -1.80 -7.83 -2.69
N VAL A 19 -0.65 -7.16 -2.57
CA VAL A 19 -0.25 -6.08 -3.48
C VAL A 19 0.76 -6.64 -4.47
N LEU A 20 0.53 -6.40 -5.76
CA LEU A 20 1.41 -6.86 -6.83
C LEU A 20 1.64 -5.78 -7.88
N LYS A 21 2.79 -5.86 -8.54
CA LYS A 21 3.15 -5.02 -9.68
C LYS A 21 3.03 -5.86 -10.96
N VAL A 22 2.15 -5.43 -11.86
CA VAL A 22 1.96 -6.07 -13.17
C VAL A 22 2.41 -5.13 -14.29
N GLU A 23 2.52 -5.64 -15.50
CA GLU A 23 2.75 -4.80 -16.67
C GLU A 23 1.61 -3.77 -16.80
N LYS A 24 1.90 -2.66 -17.46
CA LYS A 24 0.95 -1.54 -17.60
C LYS A 24 -0.42 -2.03 -18.09
N LEU A 25 -1.45 -1.70 -17.35
CA LEU A 25 -2.85 -1.86 -17.71
C LEU A 25 -3.48 -0.49 -17.99
N ASP A 26 -4.42 -0.45 -18.91
CA ASP A 26 -5.19 0.77 -19.22
C ASP A 26 -6.34 0.91 -18.23
N ALA A 27 -6.00 1.28 -17.00
CA ALA A 27 -6.94 1.50 -15.91
C ALA A 27 -6.47 2.68 -15.06
N GLU A 28 -7.41 3.46 -14.57
CA GLU A 28 -7.10 4.61 -13.70
C GLU A 28 -6.86 4.18 -12.25
N PRO A 29 -6.06 4.94 -11.49
CA PRO A 29 -5.93 4.74 -10.04
C PRO A 29 -7.30 4.80 -9.36
N GLY A 30 -7.57 3.85 -8.46
CA GLY A 30 -8.88 3.66 -7.82
C GLY A 30 -9.85 2.80 -8.61
N GLY A 31 -9.59 2.53 -9.89
CA GLY A 31 -10.41 1.66 -10.72
C GLY A 31 -10.31 0.19 -10.32
N THR A 32 -11.31 -0.59 -10.68
CA THR A 32 -11.35 -2.03 -10.46
C THR A 32 -11.05 -2.76 -11.76
N VAL A 33 -10.17 -3.75 -11.70
CA VAL A 33 -9.81 -4.62 -12.82
C VAL A 33 -10.16 -6.06 -12.47
N THR A 34 -10.79 -6.78 -13.40
CA THR A 34 -11.12 -8.18 -13.25
C THR A 34 -10.26 -9.02 -14.19
N PHE A 35 -9.56 -9.99 -13.63
CA PHE A 35 -8.78 -10.99 -14.37
C PHE A 35 -9.57 -12.27 -14.51
N THR A 36 -9.80 -12.69 -15.73
CA THR A 36 -10.48 -13.96 -16.08
C THR A 36 -9.50 -15.08 -16.40
N ASP A 37 -8.25 -14.73 -16.73
CA ASP A 37 -7.19 -15.68 -17.06
C ASP A 37 -6.63 -16.32 -15.78
N VAL A 38 -7.40 -17.20 -15.16
CA VAL A 38 -7.00 -17.93 -13.95
C VAL A 38 -6.57 -19.34 -14.33
N LEU A 39 -5.31 -19.67 -14.08
CA LEU A 39 -4.71 -20.95 -14.43
C LEU A 39 -4.93 -22.03 -13.36
N ALA A 40 -4.94 -21.63 -12.11
CA ALA A 40 -5.12 -22.53 -10.99
C ALA A 40 -5.72 -21.79 -9.78
N VAL A 41 -6.48 -22.52 -8.98
CA VAL A 41 -7.03 -22.03 -7.72
C VAL A 41 -6.78 -23.08 -6.63
N GLY A 42 -6.25 -22.61 -5.50
CA GLY A 42 -6.05 -23.44 -4.31
C GLY A 42 -6.90 -22.94 -3.15
N ALA A 43 -7.78 -23.79 -2.65
CA ALA A 43 -8.62 -23.50 -1.49
C ALA A 43 -8.67 -24.75 -0.59
N ASN A 44 -8.58 -24.53 0.74
CA ASN A 44 -8.80 -25.57 1.76
C ASN A 44 -7.99 -26.87 1.53
N GLY A 45 -6.75 -26.75 1.05
CA GLY A 45 -5.90 -27.92 0.75
C GLY A 45 -6.15 -28.58 -0.62
N ASN A 46 -7.20 -28.19 -1.33
CA ASN A 46 -7.51 -28.66 -2.67
C ASN A 46 -6.94 -27.71 -3.72
N LEU A 47 -6.38 -28.27 -4.80
CA LEU A 47 -5.86 -27.51 -5.93
C LEU A 47 -6.67 -27.87 -7.19
N THR A 48 -7.31 -26.87 -7.76
CA THR A 48 -8.01 -26.97 -9.05
C THR A 48 -7.12 -26.39 -10.14
N LEU A 49 -6.75 -27.20 -11.12
CA LEU A 49 -5.97 -26.77 -12.28
C LEU A 49 -6.90 -26.56 -13.47
N GLY A 50 -6.66 -25.50 -14.22
CA GLY A 50 -7.35 -25.23 -15.46
C GLY A 50 -6.74 -26.00 -16.65
N ALA A 51 -7.57 -26.29 -17.64
CA ALA A 51 -7.13 -26.89 -18.90
C ALA A 51 -7.61 -26.02 -20.10
N PRO A 52 -6.96 -24.93 -20.45
CA PRO A 52 -5.83 -24.23 -19.83
C PRO A 52 -6.22 -23.29 -18.69
N MET A 53 -7.49 -22.92 -18.54
CA MET A 53 -8.00 -21.97 -17.54
C MET A 53 -9.07 -22.66 -16.69
N VAL A 54 -9.22 -22.19 -15.46
CA VAL A 54 -10.30 -22.64 -14.57
C VAL A 54 -11.59 -21.96 -15.00
N ALA A 55 -12.61 -22.74 -15.33
CA ALA A 55 -13.93 -22.21 -15.63
C ALA A 55 -14.49 -21.50 -14.39
N ASP A 56 -15.27 -20.43 -14.61
CA ASP A 56 -15.94 -19.66 -13.57
C ASP A 56 -15.02 -19.08 -12.47
N ALA A 57 -13.71 -18.97 -12.77
CA ALA A 57 -12.77 -18.33 -11.87
C ALA A 57 -12.46 -16.90 -12.33
N SER A 58 -12.45 -15.98 -11.38
CA SER A 58 -12.07 -14.59 -11.63
C SER A 58 -11.36 -13.99 -10.41
N VAL A 59 -10.48 -13.05 -10.66
CA VAL A 59 -9.78 -12.30 -9.63
C VAL A 59 -10.05 -10.82 -9.82
N THR A 60 -10.62 -10.19 -8.81
CA THR A 60 -10.88 -8.74 -8.80
C THR A 60 -9.75 -8.04 -8.06
N ALA A 61 -9.24 -6.97 -8.64
CA ALA A 61 -8.19 -6.16 -8.03
C ALA A 61 -8.48 -4.66 -8.21
N THR A 62 -8.09 -3.87 -7.22
CA THR A 62 -8.16 -2.41 -7.28
C THR A 62 -6.81 -1.85 -7.68
N VAL A 63 -6.79 -0.91 -8.60
CA VAL A 63 -5.58 -0.19 -9.02
C VAL A 63 -5.20 0.81 -7.94
N ILE A 64 -4.02 0.65 -7.36
CA ILE A 64 -3.49 1.61 -6.38
C ILE A 64 -2.85 2.79 -7.11
N ALA A 65 -1.96 2.50 -8.07
CA ALA A 65 -1.20 3.52 -8.78
C ALA A 65 -0.67 2.99 -10.12
N GLN A 66 -0.41 3.92 -11.03
CA GLN A 66 0.40 3.69 -12.22
C GLN A 66 1.82 4.19 -11.92
N ASP A 67 2.80 3.30 -12.00
CA ASP A 67 4.17 3.57 -11.56
C ASP A 67 5.19 3.17 -12.64
N ARG A 68 6.44 3.47 -12.39
CA ARG A 68 7.58 3.06 -13.22
C ARG A 68 8.62 2.37 -12.35
N LEU A 69 9.11 1.23 -12.80
CA LEU A 69 10.23 0.54 -12.15
C LEU A 69 11.50 1.41 -12.16
N ASP A 70 12.46 1.01 -11.38
CA ASP A 70 13.78 1.65 -11.34
C ASP A 70 14.44 1.68 -12.72
N LYS A 71 15.27 2.70 -12.92
CA LYS A 71 15.95 2.89 -14.18
C LYS A 71 17.04 1.84 -14.38
N VAL A 72 16.84 0.97 -15.37
CA VAL A 72 17.90 0.05 -15.81
C VAL A 72 18.85 0.81 -16.72
N ILE A 73 20.09 0.94 -16.29
CA ILE A 73 21.14 1.62 -17.06
C ILE A 73 21.76 0.64 -18.05
N ILE A 74 21.69 1.00 -19.32
CA ILE A 74 22.31 0.26 -20.43
C ILE A 74 23.58 0.99 -20.82
N PHE A 75 24.71 0.43 -20.42
CA PHE A 75 26.00 0.99 -20.78
C PHE A 75 26.68 0.13 -21.83
N LYS A 76 27.06 0.75 -22.97
CA LYS A 76 27.75 0.09 -24.06
C LYS A 76 29.09 0.78 -24.28
N LYS A 77 30.17 0.01 -24.23
CA LYS A 77 31.54 0.46 -24.53
C LYS A 77 32.15 -0.45 -25.60
N ARG A 78 32.78 0.15 -26.59
CA ARG A 78 33.60 -0.60 -27.55
C ARG A 78 35.04 -0.65 -27.06
N ARG A 79 35.62 -1.84 -27.07
CA ARG A 79 37.02 -2.04 -26.74
C ARG A 79 37.89 -1.36 -27.80
N ARG A 80 38.91 -0.63 -27.41
CA ARG A 80 39.93 0.05 -28.28
C ARG A 80 39.40 1.16 -29.20
N GLN A 81 38.13 1.59 -29.10
CA GLN A 81 37.57 2.61 -30.00
C GLN A 81 37.01 3.82 -29.26
N ASN A 82 37.46 4.12 -28.09
CA ASN A 82 37.03 5.27 -27.29
C ASN A 82 35.51 5.62 -27.36
N SER A 83 34.69 4.65 -27.80
CA SER A 83 33.24 4.80 -27.91
C SER A 83 32.55 4.29 -26.67
N ARG A 84 31.70 5.13 -26.11
CA ARG A 84 30.84 4.77 -24.98
C ARG A 84 29.44 5.37 -25.18
N ARG A 85 28.39 4.59 -24.91
CA ARG A 85 27.02 5.04 -24.95
C ARG A 85 26.32 4.61 -23.66
N ARG A 86 25.54 5.50 -23.10
CA ARG A 86 24.74 5.25 -21.88
C ARG A 86 23.28 5.59 -22.16
N ASN A 87 22.43 4.57 -22.14
CA ASN A 87 20.99 4.70 -22.22
C ASN A 87 20.36 4.16 -20.93
N GLY A 88 19.09 4.42 -20.73
CA GLY A 88 18.37 3.87 -19.61
C GLY A 88 16.93 3.58 -20.01
N HIS A 89 16.35 2.57 -19.40
CA HIS A 89 14.94 2.19 -19.55
C HIS A 89 14.24 2.14 -18.20
N ARG A 90 13.01 2.63 -18.13
CA ARG A 90 12.09 2.46 -17.00
C ARG A 90 10.81 1.83 -17.51
N GLN A 91 10.51 0.63 -17.03
CA GLN A 91 9.28 -0.07 -17.39
C GLN A 91 8.08 0.55 -16.65
N HIS A 92 7.00 0.79 -17.38
CA HIS A 92 5.73 1.19 -16.80
C HIS A 92 5.05 -0.03 -16.20
N VAL A 93 4.52 0.11 -15.00
CA VAL A 93 3.84 -0.95 -14.27
C VAL A 93 2.58 -0.40 -13.59
N THR A 94 1.61 -1.26 -13.39
CA THR A 94 0.42 -0.98 -12.60
C THR A 94 0.55 -1.67 -11.26
N VAL A 95 0.35 -0.94 -10.18
CA VAL A 95 0.30 -1.47 -8.81
C VAL A 95 -1.14 -1.79 -8.47
N LEU A 96 -1.41 -3.05 -8.13
CA LEU A 96 -2.74 -3.57 -7.83
C LEU A 96 -2.81 -4.12 -6.41
N ARG A 97 -3.99 -4.02 -5.80
CA ARG A 97 -4.37 -4.77 -4.61
C ARG A 97 -5.49 -5.73 -4.95
N VAL A 98 -5.32 -7.01 -4.63
CA VAL A 98 -6.33 -8.03 -4.86
C VAL A 98 -7.48 -7.82 -3.89
N ALA A 99 -8.66 -7.52 -4.41
CA ALA A 99 -9.88 -7.34 -3.62
C ALA A 99 -10.54 -8.68 -3.31
N GLY A 100 -10.59 -9.60 -4.27
CA GLY A 100 -11.21 -10.88 -4.07
C GLY A 100 -10.85 -11.90 -5.13
N ILE A 101 -11.05 -13.16 -4.79
CA ILE A 101 -10.88 -14.31 -5.67
C ILE A 101 -12.21 -15.06 -5.67
N THR A 102 -12.81 -15.24 -6.83
CA THR A 102 -14.03 -16.03 -7.03
C THR A 102 -13.66 -17.27 -7.81
N ALA A 103 -14.05 -18.43 -7.33
CA ALA A 103 -13.88 -19.69 -8.07
C ALA A 103 -14.87 -20.74 -7.54
N ASN A 104 -15.40 -21.57 -8.44
CA ASN A 104 -16.33 -22.66 -8.11
C ASN A 104 -17.55 -22.21 -7.26
N GLY A 105 -18.03 -20.97 -7.45
CA GLY A 105 -19.14 -20.42 -6.68
C GLY A 105 -18.78 -19.90 -5.28
N GLU A 106 -17.52 -20.05 -4.84
CA GLU A 106 -17.02 -19.48 -3.61
C GLU A 106 -16.27 -18.15 -3.89
N THR A 107 -16.58 -17.13 -3.11
CA THR A 107 -15.92 -15.83 -3.20
C THR A 107 -15.15 -15.56 -1.91
N HIS A 108 -13.85 -15.43 -2.02
CA HIS A 108 -12.98 -15.00 -0.92
C HIS A 108 -12.54 -13.56 -1.15
N THR A 109 -13.21 -12.64 -0.46
CA THR A 109 -12.84 -11.21 -0.47
C THR A 109 -11.73 -10.94 0.53
N ALA A 110 -10.88 -9.97 0.24
CA ALA A 110 -10.06 -9.33 1.23
C ALA A 110 -11.02 -8.73 2.27
N GLN A 111 -11.06 -9.30 3.47
CA GLN A 111 -11.72 -8.64 4.58
C GLN A 111 -11.03 -7.29 4.71
N ALA A 112 -11.77 -6.22 4.47
CA ALA A 112 -11.26 -4.87 4.72
C ALA A 112 -10.75 -4.91 6.17
N ALA A 113 -9.45 -4.73 6.34
CA ALA A 113 -8.96 -4.33 7.64
C ALA A 113 -9.66 -2.99 7.87
N GLU A 114 -10.75 -3.02 8.64
CA GLU A 114 -11.27 -1.83 9.25
C GLU A 114 -10.06 -1.19 9.91
N THR A 115 -9.60 -0.13 9.32
CA THR A 115 -8.82 0.86 10.04
C THR A 115 -9.76 1.31 11.15
N VAL A 116 -9.60 0.70 12.31
CA VAL A 116 -10.04 1.27 13.56
C VAL A 116 -9.28 2.60 13.60
N ALA A 117 -9.94 3.63 13.11
CA ALA A 117 -9.63 4.98 13.46
C ALA A 117 -9.85 5.00 14.98
N THR A 118 -8.79 4.81 15.73
CA THR A 118 -8.71 5.24 17.11
C THR A 118 -8.93 6.74 17.06
N ALA A 119 -10.20 7.11 17.14
CA ALA A 119 -10.56 8.43 17.54
C ALA A 119 -9.89 8.66 18.89
N HIS A 120 -8.89 9.50 18.88
CA HIS A 120 -8.41 10.13 20.10
C HIS A 120 -9.57 10.94 20.65
N PRO A 121 -10.09 10.61 21.82
CA PRO A 121 -10.98 11.50 22.52
C PRO A 121 -10.09 12.43 23.36
N ASP A 122 -9.58 13.47 22.77
CA ASP A 122 -8.99 14.55 23.54
C ASP A 122 -9.21 15.87 22.80
N ALA A 123 -10.28 16.49 23.13
CA ALA A 123 -10.50 17.94 23.09
C ALA A 123 -12.00 18.23 23.19
N ALA A 124 -12.57 18.18 24.36
CA ALA A 124 -13.71 19.06 24.72
C ALA A 124 -14.14 18.81 26.16
N ALA A 125 -13.49 19.46 27.10
CA ALA A 125 -14.12 19.84 28.36
C ALA A 125 -13.34 21.00 28.98
N ALA A 126 -13.60 22.16 28.48
CA ALA A 126 -13.39 23.39 29.18
C ALA A 126 -14.63 24.22 28.99
N ASP A 127 -15.56 24.07 29.89
CA ASP A 127 -16.38 25.21 30.34
C ASP A 127 -17.27 24.78 31.50
N ALA A 128 -17.40 25.74 32.43
CA ALA A 128 -18.32 25.78 33.56
C ALA A 128 -17.86 25.10 34.85
N VAL A 129 -17.23 25.88 35.71
CA VAL A 129 -17.81 26.17 37.02
C VAL A 129 -17.37 27.49 37.54
N GLU A 130 -18.37 28.30 37.69
CA GLU A 130 -18.42 29.54 38.40
C GLU A 130 -18.41 29.33 39.91
N SER A 131 -17.82 30.31 40.58
CA SER A 131 -18.11 30.85 41.89
C SER A 131 -17.52 30.23 43.14
N ALA A 132 -16.97 31.18 43.82
CA ALA A 132 -16.94 31.43 45.28
C ALA A 132 -15.71 30.97 46.05
N GLY A 133 -15.03 32.00 46.58
CA GLY A 133 -14.16 31.82 47.75
C GLY A 133 -13.03 32.86 47.85
N VAL A 134 -13.41 34.06 48.15
CA VAL A 134 -12.61 35.14 48.78
C VAL A 134 -11.69 34.59 49.88
N ILE A 135 -10.50 35.03 49.97
CA ILE A 135 -9.74 35.80 50.99
C ILE A 135 -8.25 35.73 50.72
N SER A 136 -7.72 36.88 50.48
CA SER A 136 -6.88 37.70 51.36
C SER A 136 -5.50 37.13 51.69
N GLY A 137 -4.52 37.80 51.19
CA GLY A 137 -3.43 38.18 52.10
C GLY A 137 -2.02 37.83 51.63
N VAL A 138 -1.33 38.88 51.38
CA VAL A 138 0.09 39.14 51.66
C VAL A 138 1.06 38.96 50.50
N ASP A 139 1.41 40.13 50.07
CA ASP A 139 2.63 40.60 49.38
C ASP A 139 3.90 40.36 50.20
N PRO A 140 4.98 40.87 49.72
CA PRO A 140 5.88 40.41 48.66
C PRO A 140 7.32 40.33 49.22
N ALA A 141 8.22 40.30 48.32
CA ALA A 141 9.59 40.72 48.46
C ALA A 141 10.70 39.66 48.52
N ALA A 142 11.49 39.90 47.59
CA ALA A 142 12.94 39.96 47.67
C ALA A 142 13.66 38.58 47.67
N VAL A 143 14.65 38.38 46.96
CA VAL A 143 15.91 39.03 46.69
C VAL A 143 16.67 38.11 45.74
N GLU A 144 17.04 38.58 44.61
CA GLU A 144 18.40 39.01 44.28
C GLU A 144 19.52 37.97 44.23
N ASN A 145 20.10 37.97 43.07
CA ASN A 145 21.53 37.84 42.80
C ASN A 145 22.23 36.47 42.94
N ASN A 146 22.81 35.99 41.91
CA ASN A 146 24.25 36.20 41.66
C ASN A 146 24.71 35.38 40.45
N ILE A 147 25.05 36.04 39.36
CA ILE A 147 26.40 36.28 38.82
C ILE A 147 27.21 35.01 38.47
N ALA A 148 27.38 34.90 37.17
CA ALA A 148 28.44 34.39 36.33
C ALA A 148 29.88 34.39 36.95
N PRO A 149 30.93 34.04 36.22
CA PRO A 149 31.17 33.21 35.02
C PRO A 149 32.46 32.36 35.17
N GLN A 150 33.04 31.95 34.02
CA GLN A 150 34.42 31.47 33.81
C GLN A 150 34.58 29.96 33.83
N GLU A 151 35.17 29.31 32.95
CA GLU A 151 36.12 29.52 31.84
C GLU A 151 35.87 28.51 30.73
#